data_1c47a543f20ee3f18655252b854f7285
#
_entry.id   1c47a543f20ee3f18655252b854f7285
#
_cell.length_a   1.000
_cell.length_b   1.000
_cell.length_c   1.000
_cell.angle_alpha   90.00
_cell.angle_beta   90.00
_cell.angle_gamma   90.00
#
_symmetry.space_group_name_H-M   'P 1'
#
loop_
_entity.id
_entity.type
_entity.pdbx_description
1 polymer ?
#
loop_
_entity_poly.entity_id
_entity_poly.type
_entity_poly.pdbx_seq_one_letter_code
_entity_poly.pdbx_strand_id
1 'polypeptide(L)'
;MSSIRKRGARKRRMAMAAVGAAAAVVAGIQLSPVAFGTGEGDKEPQATRPAAAPANPGALPAERQDFGSSRADGTAFTDGVMSLKPADSAPSARSAAAAAPQGEGWKSGGPSKYLTTGYTIKFYDKKAADWLAPYVKRSAADLKRVTTLPVTVDTNPVGWDYVRPKGEIVVGLLHRPCVPPADGGSTGWKVVRDGSGSKSLSCGFFSSSVADTVTSGHAYIDDEFFTADGKPAPSMGETYLRNHISHELGHTMGLTHANRSATRGDCVKGTDSGQFPVMCTPTNAYQDKRAGTYVQQFDMQGLRHLARGGGAALPPQGKVTGIGSKCLDVKGGKAANGTQIQIYTCNKGPGQSWILQQDGAFRSLGKCLDNTGSAGTNGNKITLTDCTGGASQRWSVNAKGQIVHVASGKVLDVTGGSTANSTKVQLYSANTNKRQVWVTPK
;
A
#
# COMPACT_ATOMS: atom_id res chain seq x y z
N MET A 1 40.35 -65.04 27.49
CA MET A 1 39.51 -65.88 26.66
C MET A 1 38.60 -65.02 25.86
N SER A 2 39.04 -64.57 24.68
CA SER A 2 38.73 -65.11 23.34
C SER A 2 37.22 -65.02 23.07
N SER A 3 36.74 -64.29 22.13
CA SER A 3 36.89 -64.47 20.67
C SER A 3 36.35 -63.31 19.86
N ILE A 4 37.09 -62.98 18.85
CA ILE A 4 36.84 -62.08 17.70
C ILE A 4 35.86 -62.79 16.75
N ARG A 5 34.92 -62.07 16.15
CA ARG A 5 34.51 -62.30 14.75
C ARG A 5 34.17 -61.05 13.99
N LYS A 6 34.98 -60.79 12.94
CA LYS A 6 34.79 -59.91 11.79
C LYS A 6 33.79 -60.53 10.79
N ARG A 7 33.19 -59.71 9.97
CA ARG A 7 32.82 -59.78 8.53
C ARG A 7 31.48 -59.11 8.32
N GLY A 8 31.20 -58.35 7.27
CA GLY A 8 31.88 -58.13 6.02
C GLY A 8 31.11 -57.07 5.20
N ALA A 9 31.87 -56.30 4.45
CA ALA A 9 31.42 -55.31 3.50
C ALA A 9 30.67 -55.92 2.30
N ARG A 10 29.57 -55.31 1.88
CA ARG A 10 29.00 -55.54 0.53
C ARG A 10 28.95 -54.25 -0.24
N LYS A 11 29.92 -54.10 -1.14
CA LYS A 11 29.86 -53.22 -2.30
C LYS A 11 28.73 -53.69 -3.21
N ARG A 12 27.85 -52.80 -3.64
CA ARG A 12 27.06 -52.99 -4.86
C ARG A 12 27.36 -51.89 -5.84
N ARG A 13 27.66 -52.37 -7.03
CA ARG A 13 28.16 -51.66 -8.22
C ARG A 13 27.09 -50.77 -8.85
N MET A 14 27.58 -49.69 -9.48
CA MET A 14 26.92 -48.89 -10.49
C MET A 14 26.34 -49.76 -11.62
N ALA A 15 25.18 -49.37 -12.09
CA ALA A 15 24.76 -49.62 -13.46
C ALA A 15 24.47 -48.23 -14.12
N MET A 16 25.31 -47.91 -15.08
CA MET A 16 25.06 -46.88 -16.08
C MET A 16 24.01 -47.38 -17.06
N ALA A 17 23.01 -46.63 -17.31
CA ALA A 17 22.21 -46.75 -18.51
C ALA A 17 22.21 -45.38 -19.24
N ALA A 18 22.87 -45.39 -20.38
CA ALA A 18 22.85 -44.32 -21.35
C ALA A 18 21.59 -44.47 -22.22
N VAL A 19 20.81 -43.42 -22.36
CA VAL A 19 19.82 -43.34 -23.47
C VAL A 19 19.71 -41.87 -23.91
N GLY A 20 20.05 -41.65 -25.16
CA GLY A 20 19.29 -40.90 -26.15
C GLY A 20 19.32 -39.38 -26.08
N ALA A 21 20.15 -38.78 -26.90
CA ALA A 21 20.08 -37.40 -27.31
C ALA A 21 18.81 -37.15 -28.12
N ALA A 22 17.97 -36.22 -27.66
CA ALA A 22 16.99 -35.54 -28.48
C ALA A 22 17.43 -34.08 -28.63
N ALA A 23 17.83 -33.71 -29.82
CA ALA A 23 18.17 -32.34 -30.18
C ALA A 23 16.91 -31.50 -30.22
N ALA A 24 16.77 -30.55 -29.31
CA ALA A 24 15.81 -29.47 -29.43
C ALA A 24 16.56 -28.24 -29.97
N VAL A 25 16.14 -27.79 -31.13
CA VAL A 25 16.59 -26.55 -31.78
C VAL A 25 16.11 -25.39 -30.92
N VAL A 26 17.02 -24.76 -30.18
CA VAL A 26 16.77 -23.48 -29.53
C VAL A 26 17.10 -22.39 -30.52
N ALA A 27 16.06 -21.73 -31.05
CA ALA A 27 16.21 -20.49 -31.78
C ALA A 27 16.75 -19.42 -30.81
N GLY A 28 17.99 -19.02 -31.03
CA GLY A 28 18.65 -17.98 -30.26
C GLY A 28 18.01 -16.62 -30.54
N ILE A 29 17.41 -16.01 -29.55
CA ILE A 29 17.10 -14.58 -29.57
C ILE A 29 18.34 -13.87 -29.06
N GLN A 30 19.07 -13.26 -29.96
CA GLN A 30 20.20 -12.36 -29.64
C GLN A 30 19.60 -11.06 -29.06
N LEU A 31 19.87 -10.79 -27.80
CA LEU A 31 19.68 -9.49 -27.21
C LEU A 31 20.88 -8.61 -27.60
N SER A 32 20.67 -7.66 -28.50
CA SER A 32 21.65 -6.61 -28.80
C SER A 32 21.58 -5.53 -27.69
N PRO A 33 22.72 -5.00 -27.24
CA PRO A 33 22.78 -3.90 -26.29
C PRO A 33 22.34 -2.61 -26.98
N VAL A 34 21.37 -1.91 -26.40
CA VAL A 34 20.97 -0.57 -26.84
C VAL A 34 22.00 0.43 -26.36
N ALA A 35 22.75 0.97 -27.31
CA ALA A 35 23.63 2.12 -27.10
C ALA A 35 22.76 3.39 -26.94
N PHE A 36 23.07 4.19 -25.92
CA PHE A 36 22.53 5.54 -25.79
C PHE A 36 23.19 6.45 -26.83
N GLY A 37 22.45 6.80 -27.88
CA GLY A 37 22.81 7.83 -28.84
C GLY A 37 22.07 9.13 -28.51
N THR A 38 22.83 10.20 -28.40
CA THR A 38 22.33 11.58 -28.34
C THR A 38 22.01 12.06 -29.74
N GLY A 39 20.83 12.69 -29.93
CA GLY A 39 20.61 13.66 -30.98
C GLY A 39 19.65 13.28 -32.10
N GLU A 40 18.78 14.21 -32.33
CA GLU A 40 18.03 14.52 -33.56
C GLU A 40 16.81 13.68 -33.96
N GLY A 41 15.78 14.46 -34.25
CA GLY A 41 14.41 14.09 -34.56
C GLY A 41 14.26 13.07 -35.68
N ASP A 42 13.60 12.00 -35.35
CA ASP A 42 13.00 11.10 -36.33
C ASP A 42 11.49 11.00 -36.10
N LYS A 43 10.77 11.25 -37.18
CA LYS A 43 9.33 11.13 -37.27
C LYS A 43 8.95 9.67 -37.07
N GLU A 44 8.18 9.42 -36.03
CA GLU A 44 7.54 8.15 -35.76
C GLU A 44 6.58 7.77 -36.88
N PRO A 45 6.58 6.53 -37.40
CA PRO A 45 5.59 6.10 -38.38
C PRO A 45 4.19 6.13 -37.80
N GLN A 46 3.29 6.89 -38.38
CA GLN A 46 1.87 6.88 -38.05
C GLN A 46 1.32 5.47 -38.19
N ALA A 47 1.04 4.82 -37.06
CA ALA A 47 0.18 3.64 -37.05
C ALA A 47 -1.22 4.04 -37.58
N THR A 48 -1.65 3.40 -38.62
CA THR A 48 -2.99 3.57 -39.20
C THR A 48 -4.03 3.29 -38.12
N ARG A 49 -4.77 4.32 -37.78
CA ARG A 49 -5.86 4.35 -36.81
C ARG A 49 -6.93 3.35 -37.21
N PRO A 50 -7.38 2.42 -36.35
CA PRO A 50 -8.62 1.71 -36.56
C PRO A 50 -9.77 2.73 -36.62
N ALA A 51 -10.72 2.51 -37.52
CA ALA A 51 -11.90 3.34 -37.71
C ALA A 51 -12.60 3.58 -36.35
N ALA A 52 -13.00 4.82 -36.10
CA ALA A 52 -13.70 5.23 -34.89
C ALA A 52 -14.92 4.33 -34.67
N ALA A 53 -15.02 3.75 -33.46
CA ALA A 53 -16.23 3.12 -33.00
C ALA A 53 -17.39 4.13 -33.05
N PRO A 54 -18.65 3.71 -33.36
CA PRO A 54 -19.78 4.61 -33.48
C PRO A 54 -19.97 5.40 -32.18
N ALA A 55 -20.19 6.71 -32.31
CA ALA A 55 -20.43 7.63 -31.21
C ALA A 55 -21.55 7.10 -30.32
N ASN A 56 -21.26 7.02 -29.01
CA ASN A 56 -22.23 6.61 -28.01
C ASN A 56 -23.38 7.65 -28.00
N PRO A 57 -24.66 7.30 -28.21
CA PRO A 57 -25.79 8.23 -28.27
C PRO A 57 -26.19 8.71 -26.86
N GLY A 58 -25.30 9.23 -26.10
CA GLY A 58 -25.44 9.77 -24.77
C GLY A 58 -24.23 10.60 -24.37
N ALA A 59 -23.32 10.87 -25.29
CA ALA A 59 -22.20 11.76 -25.03
C ALA A 59 -22.71 13.18 -24.80
N LEU A 60 -22.64 13.65 -23.57
CA LEU A 60 -22.80 15.05 -23.24
C LEU A 60 -21.71 15.86 -23.98
N PRO A 61 -21.99 17.12 -24.38
CA PRO A 61 -21.02 17.94 -25.09
C PRO A 61 -19.68 17.97 -24.34
N ALA A 62 -18.60 17.96 -25.10
CA ALA A 62 -17.24 18.02 -24.62
C ALA A 62 -17.01 19.35 -23.87
N GLU A 63 -17.25 19.35 -22.57
CA GLU A 63 -16.98 20.49 -21.72
C GLU A 63 -15.73 20.22 -20.92
N ARG A 64 -14.70 21.04 -21.13
CA ARG A 64 -13.56 21.08 -20.23
C ARG A 64 -14.05 21.58 -18.87
N GLN A 65 -14.12 20.70 -17.90
CA GLN A 65 -14.45 21.10 -16.54
C GLN A 65 -13.16 21.49 -15.83
N ASP A 66 -13.05 22.80 -15.52
CA ASP A 66 -12.02 23.32 -14.65
C ASP A 66 -12.50 23.11 -13.20
N PHE A 67 -11.89 22.16 -12.51
CA PHE A 67 -12.30 21.78 -11.15
C PHE A 67 -11.75 22.72 -10.08
N GLY A 68 -11.15 23.84 -10.46
CA GLY A 68 -10.70 24.92 -9.55
C GLY A 68 -11.80 25.89 -9.12
N SER A 69 -13.05 25.77 -9.61
CA SER A 69 -14.15 26.65 -9.23
C SER A 69 -15.01 26.08 -8.10
N SER A 70 -15.45 26.95 -7.21
CA SER A 70 -16.44 26.60 -6.18
C SER A 70 -17.78 26.23 -6.82
N ARG A 71 -18.37 25.13 -6.35
CA ARG A 71 -19.73 24.75 -6.73
C ARG A 71 -20.78 25.55 -5.97
N ALA A 72 -22.02 25.53 -6.47
CA ALA A 72 -23.19 26.18 -5.87
C ALA A 72 -23.49 25.70 -4.43
N ASP A 73 -22.95 24.57 -4.00
CA ASP A 73 -23.06 24.03 -2.62
C ASP A 73 -21.96 24.56 -1.67
N GLY A 74 -21.11 25.49 -2.13
CA GLY A 74 -20.01 26.05 -1.34
C GLY A 74 -18.80 25.11 -1.17
N THR A 75 -18.74 23.97 -1.88
CA THR A 75 -17.57 23.11 -1.87
C THR A 75 -16.52 23.63 -2.83
N ALA A 76 -15.38 24.08 -2.31
CA ALA A 76 -14.21 24.37 -3.13
C ALA A 76 -13.52 23.06 -3.50
N PHE A 77 -13.34 22.81 -4.79
CA PHE A 77 -12.44 21.77 -5.27
C PHE A 77 -11.03 22.33 -5.28
N THR A 78 -10.19 21.86 -4.40
CA THR A 78 -8.76 22.09 -4.53
C THR A 78 -8.18 20.89 -5.27
N ASP A 79 -7.29 21.12 -6.23
CA ASP A 79 -6.43 20.12 -6.85
C ASP A 79 -5.53 19.54 -5.76
N GLY A 80 -6.13 18.77 -4.84
CA GLY A 80 -5.50 18.37 -3.60
C GLY A 80 -4.33 17.44 -3.78
N VAL A 81 -4.21 16.89 -4.98
CA VAL A 81 -3.11 15.99 -5.33
C VAL A 81 -1.79 16.70 -5.38
N MET A 82 -1.81 18.00 -5.69
CA MET A 82 -0.61 18.64 -6.17
C MET A 82 -0.44 20.10 -5.77
N SER A 83 -1.29 20.67 -4.95
CA SER A 83 -1.17 22.06 -4.58
C SER A 83 -0.16 22.29 -3.46
N LEU A 84 1.05 22.68 -3.83
CA LEU A 84 2.03 23.28 -2.93
C LEU A 84 2.68 24.53 -3.54
N LYS A 85 1.93 25.35 -4.26
CA LYS A 85 2.38 26.72 -4.51
C LYS A 85 1.35 27.67 -3.92
N PRO A 86 1.72 28.54 -2.97
CA PRO A 86 0.88 29.67 -2.62
C PRO A 86 0.66 30.49 -3.89
N ALA A 87 -0.59 30.86 -4.17
CA ALA A 87 -0.83 31.89 -5.16
C ALA A 87 0.02 33.10 -4.79
N ASP A 88 0.74 33.64 -5.74
CA ASP A 88 1.44 34.92 -5.62
C ASP A 88 0.40 36.04 -5.42
N SER A 89 -0.06 36.18 -4.20
CA SER A 89 -0.76 37.38 -3.73
C SER A 89 0.16 38.04 -2.73
N ALA A 90 0.35 39.35 -2.91
CA ALA A 90 1.20 40.24 -2.14
C ALA A 90 1.18 39.93 -0.61
N PRO A 91 2.28 40.22 0.11
CA PRO A 91 2.46 39.83 1.49
C PRO A 91 1.56 40.67 2.40
N SER A 92 0.37 40.16 2.72
CA SER A 92 -0.24 40.47 4.00
C SER A 92 0.39 39.55 5.02
N ALA A 93 0.85 40.10 6.14
CA ALA A 93 1.47 39.36 7.23
C ALA A 93 0.56 38.22 7.72
N ARG A 94 0.67 37.05 7.09
CA ARG A 94 0.11 35.78 7.57
C ARG A 94 1.23 35.05 8.26
N SER A 95 0.96 34.61 9.49
CA SER A 95 1.75 33.66 10.20
C SER A 95 2.22 32.55 9.22
N ALA A 96 3.51 32.21 9.24
CA ALA A 96 4.09 31.19 8.39
C ALA A 96 3.17 29.96 8.35
N ALA A 97 2.61 29.69 7.17
CA ALA A 97 1.74 28.51 7.01
C ALA A 97 2.53 27.28 7.42
N ALA A 98 1.99 26.52 8.34
CA ALA A 98 2.63 25.27 8.79
C ALA A 98 2.88 24.38 7.57
N ALA A 99 4.09 23.81 7.48
CA ALA A 99 4.42 22.88 6.41
C ALA A 99 3.42 21.70 6.40
N ALA A 100 3.08 21.22 5.20
CA ALA A 100 2.19 20.07 5.06
C ALA A 100 2.74 18.86 5.83
N PRO A 101 1.94 18.15 6.60
CA PRO A 101 2.37 16.95 7.31
C PRO A 101 2.97 15.93 6.36
N GLN A 102 4.13 15.40 6.72
CA GLN A 102 4.83 14.39 5.96
C GLN A 102 5.64 13.46 6.87
N GLY A 103 6.00 12.32 6.35
CA GLY A 103 6.85 11.35 7.01
C GLY A 103 7.67 10.55 6.00
N GLU A 104 8.33 9.51 6.45
CA GLU A 104 9.07 8.65 5.55
C GLU A 104 8.10 7.97 4.57
N GLY A 105 8.24 8.30 3.29
CA GLY A 105 7.46 7.71 2.20
C GLY A 105 5.98 8.11 2.14
N TRP A 106 5.59 9.22 2.77
CA TRP A 106 4.26 9.81 2.60
C TRP A 106 4.26 11.33 2.77
N LYS A 107 3.32 11.99 2.10
CA LYS A 107 3.08 13.43 2.20
C LYS A 107 1.58 13.70 2.16
N SER A 108 1.12 14.71 2.90
CA SER A 108 -0.23 15.24 2.79
C SER A 108 -0.32 16.29 1.68
N GLY A 109 -1.48 16.41 1.06
CA GLY A 109 -1.76 17.40 -0.01
C GLY A 109 -1.97 18.82 0.48
N GLY A 110 -1.61 19.18 1.70
CA GLY A 110 -1.69 20.54 2.23
C GLY A 110 -1.48 20.55 3.74
N PRO A 111 -1.34 21.72 4.36
CA PRO A 111 -1.21 21.82 5.80
C PRO A 111 -2.47 21.32 6.48
N SER A 112 -2.29 20.53 7.53
CA SER A 112 -3.34 20.13 8.48
C SER A 112 -4.60 19.52 7.83
N LYS A 113 -4.46 18.66 6.83
CA LYS A 113 -5.62 17.94 6.29
C LYS A 113 -5.96 16.75 7.17
N TYR A 114 -7.23 16.59 7.48
CA TYR A 114 -7.75 15.50 8.29
C TYR A 114 -8.88 14.79 7.55
N LEU A 115 -9.06 13.50 7.82
CA LEU A 115 -10.18 12.74 7.25
C LEU A 115 -11.47 13.05 8.01
N THR A 116 -12.61 12.98 7.32
CA THR A 116 -13.94 13.04 7.97
C THR A 116 -14.29 11.70 8.65
N THR A 117 -15.53 11.57 9.14
CA THR A 117 -15.99 10.42 9.92
C THR A 117 -16.20 9.15 9.11
N GLY A 118 -16.14 9.21 7.78
CA GLY A 118 -16.27 8.05 6.91
C GLY A 118 -16.52 8.43 5.45
N TYR A 119 -16.48 7.44 4.58
CA TYR A 119 -16.65 7.63 3.13
C TYR A 119 -17.46 6.51 2.50
N THR A 120 -18.30 6.89 1.52
CA THR A 120 -18.91 5.96 0.56
C THR A 120 -18.31 6.20 -0.81
N ILE A 121 -17.72 5.16 -1.41
CA ILE A 121 -17.16 5.23 -2.75
C ILE A 121 -18.22 4.77 -3.75
N LYS A 122 -18.50 5.60 -4.74
CA LYS A 122 -19.50 5.41 -5.81
C LYS A 122 -18.85 5.46 -7.18
N PHE A 123 -19.62 5.19 -8.22
CA PHE A 123 -19.16 5.22 -9.61
C PHE A 123 -20.04 6.13 -10.43
N TYR A 124 -19.44 6.85 -11.40
CA TYR A 124 -20.20 7.73 -12.28
C TYR A 124 -21.14 6.96 -13.21
N ASP A 125 -20.70 5.83 -13.75
CA ASP A 125 -21.47 5.03 -14.69
C ASP A 125 -21.32 3.52 -14.46
N LYS A 126 -22.12 2.75 -15.19
CA LYS A 126 -22.12 1.29 -15.08
C LYS A 126 -20.79 0.66 -15.52
N LYS A 127 -20.12 1.17 -16.54
CA LYS A 127 -18.83 0.66 -17.00
C LYS A 127 -17.78 0.80 -15.92
N ALA A 128 -17.72 1.98 -15.28
CA ALA A 128 -16.83 2.21 -14.13
C ALA A 128 -17.15 1.27 -12.97
N ALA A 129 -18.44 1.08 -12.64
CA ALA A 129 -18.83 0.15 -11.58
C ALA A 129 -18.43 -1.30 -11.90
N ASP A 130 -18.71 -1.77 -13.12
CA ASP A 130 -18.44 -3.16 -13.52
C ASP A 130 -16.92 -3.47 -13.52
N TRP A 131 -16.09 -2.56 -14.03
CA TRP A 131 -14.67 -2.81 -14.23
C TRP A 131 -13.81 -2.47 -13.02
N LEU A 132 -14.15 -1.40 -12.30
CA LEU A 132 -13.32 -0.91 -11.20
C LEU A 132 -13.72 -1.45 -9.83
N ALA A 133 -14.97 -1.93 -9.64
CA ALA A 133 -15.44 -2.34 -8.31
C ALA A 133 -14.57 -3.39 -7.63
N PRO A 134 -14.01 -4.42 -8.28
CA PRO A 134 -13.12 -5.38 -7.60
C PRO A 134 -11.90 -4.72 -6.97
N TYR A 135 -11.29 -3.76 -7.66
CA TYR A 135 -10.11 -3.01 -7.23
C TYR A 135 -10.45 -2.00 -6.14
N VAL A 136 -11.53 -1.24 -6.37
CA VAL A 136 -12.03 -0.23 -5.43
C VAL A 136 -12.46 -0.86 -4.11
N LYS A 137 -13.19 -1.98 -4.14
CA LYS A 137 -13.57 -2.74 -2.92
C LYS A 137 -12.34 -3.20 -2.14
N ARG A 138 -11.29 -3.65 -2.83
CA ARG A 138 -10.03 -4.04 -2.20
C ARG A 138 -9.36 -2.87 -1.49
N SER A 139 -9.21 -1.75 -2.18
CA SER A 139 -8.62 -0.53 -1.61
C SER A 139 -9.47 0.03 -0.47
N ALA A 140 -10.80 0.06 -0.62
CA ALA A 140 -11.73 0.50 0.42
C ALA A 140 -11.64 -0.35 1.70
N ALA A 141 -11.55 -1.66 1.55
CA ALA A 141 -11.35 -2.58 2.68
C ALA A 141 -10.03 -2.28 3.42
N ASP A 142 -8.98 -1.96 2.67
CA ASP A 142 -7.71 -1.60 3.26
C ASP A 142 -7.74 -0.20 3.90
N LEU A 143 -8.35 0.79 3.26
CA LEU A 143 -8.60 2.12 3.85
C LEU A 143 -9.35 2.01 5.19
N LYS A 144 -10.44 1.23 5.24
CA LYS A 144 -11.17 0.95 6.48
C LYS A 144 -10.27 0.32 7.54
N ARG A 145 -9.46 -0.66 7.18
CA ARG A 145 -8.52 -1.33 8.08
C ARG A 145 -7.46 -0.36 8.62
N VAL A 146 -6.94 0.52 7.76
CA VAL A 146 -5.85 1.44 8.08
C VAL A 146 -6.33 2.61 8.94
N THR A 147 -7.46 3.20 8.58
CA THR A 147 -7.99 4.43 9.18
C THR A 147 -8.98 4.18 10.31
N THR A 148 -9.52 2.96 10.42
CA THR A 148 -10.67 2.57 11.26
C THR A 148 -11.98 3.30 10.93
N LEU A 149 -11.97 4.19 9.96
CA LEU A 149 -13.17 4.88 9.50
C LEU A 149 -14.05 3.92 8.70
N PRO A 150 -15.38 4.07 8.74
CA PRO A 150 -16.27 3.36 7.82
C PRO A 150 -15.96 3.82 6.39
N VAL A 151 -15.51 2.88 5.55
CA VAL A 151 -15.34 3.06 4.10
C VAL A 151 -16.15 1.97 3.42
N THR A 152 -17.17 2.38 2.67
CA THR A 152 -18.10 1.49 1.96
C THR A 152 -18.02 1.73 0.46
N VAL A 153 -18.49 0.77 -0.34
CA VAL A 153 -18.55 0.88 -1.79
C VAL A 153 -19.97 0.60 -2.24
N ASP A 154 -20.58 1.58 -2.88
CA ASP A 154 -21.86 1.47 -3.56
C ASP A 154 -21.62 1.33 -5.07
N THR A 155 -22.08 0.25 -5.66
CA THR A 155 -21.90 -0.04 -7.08
C THR A 155 -23.05 0.46 -7.96
N ASN A 156 -24.07 1.10 -7.39
CA ASN A 156 -25.11 1.77 -8.17
C ASN A 156 -24.55 3.07 -8.76
N PRO A 157 -24.57 3.24 -10.09
CA PRO A 157 -24.06 4.45 -10.73
C PRO A 157 -24.85 5.70 -10.33
N VAL A 158 -24.15 6.83 -10.21
CA VAL A 158 -24.76 8.10 -9.81
C VAL A 158 -25.02 9.07 -10.99
N GLY A 159 -24.44 8.83 -12.15
CA GLY A 159 -24.50 9.75 -13.29
C GLY A 159 -23.39 10.81 -13.26
N TRP A 160 -23.11 11.38 -14.44
CA TRP A 160 -22.02 12.36 -14.61
C TRP A 160 -22.34 13.78 -14.16
N ASP A 161 -23.59 14.06 -13.88
CA ASP A 161 -24.14 15.30 -13.33
C ASP A 161 -24.27 15.28 -11.80
N TYR A 162 -23.87 14.18 -11.17
CA TYR A 162 -23.99 13.96 -9.74
C TYR A 162 -23.24 15.01 -8.91
N VAL A 163 -23.96 15.72 -8.06
CA VAL A 163 -23.39 16.65 -7.08
C VAL A 163 -22.97 15.84 -5.85
N ARG A 164 -21.66 15.70 -5.66
CA ARG A 164 -21.07 14.88 -4.62
C ARG A 164 -21.21 15.53 -3.25
N PRO A 165 -21.93 14.91 -2.28
CA PRO A 165 -22.00 15.39 -0.92
C PRO A 165 -20.72 15.10 -0.12
N LYS A 166 -20.62 15.67 1.08
CA LYS A 166 -19.56 15.30 2.04
C LYS A 166 -19.67 13.83 2.40
N GLY A 167 -18.52 13.20 2.59
CA GLY A 167 -18.43 11.75 2.89
C GLY A 167 -18.50 10.88 1.64
N GLU A 168 -18.49 11.44 0.44
CA GLU A 168 -18.51 10.63 -0.77
C GLU A 168 -17.27 10.81 -1.66
N ILE A 169 -16.87 9.72 -2.28
CA ILE A 169 -15.84 9.67 -3.32
C ILE A 169 -16.49 9.06 -4.54
N VAL A 170 -16.31 9.68 -5.72
CA VAL A 170 -16.87 9.14 -6.96
C VAL A 170 -15.74 8.78 -7.93
N VAL A 171 -15.80 7.57 -8.49
CA VAL A 171 -14.78 7.04 -9.39
C VAL A 171 -15.35 6.92 -10.79
N GLY A 172 -14.62 7.42 -11.79
CA GLY A 172 -14.95 7.33 -13.20
C GLY A 172 -13.94 6.51 -13.99
N LEU A 173 -14.39 5.95 -15.10
CA LEU A 173 -13.56 5.29 -16.09
C LEU A 173 -13.72 6.02 -17.42
N LEU A 174 -12.68 6.68 -17.89
CA LEU A 174 -12.70 7.53 -19.08
C LEU A 174 -11.45 7.28 -19.93
N HIS A 175 -11.53 7.62 -21.20
CA HIS A 175 -10.38 7.60 -22.09
C HIS A 175 -9.52 8.85 -21.87
N ARG A 176 -8.24 8.67 -21.47
CA ARG A 176 -7.25 9.74 -21.24
C ARG A 176 -7.82 10.94 -20.49
N PRO A 177 -8.38 10.72 -19.29
CA PRO A 177 -9.18 11.76 -18.63
C PRO A 177 -8.35 12.91 -18.08
N CYS A 178 -7.04 12.74 -17.86
CA CYS A 178 -6.26 13.64 -17.04
C CYS A 178 -5.23 14.40 -17.87
N VAL A 179 -5.33 15.72 -17.86
CA VAL A 179 -4.42 16.62 -18.57
C VAL A 179 -3.54 17.34 -17.54
N PRO A 180 -2.23 17.06 -17.53
CA PRO A 180 -1.31 17.77 -16.64
C PRO A 180 -1.15 19.22 -17.06
N PRO A 181 -0.78 20.12 -16.15
CA PRO A 181 -0.44 21.50 -16.49
C PRO A 181 0.79 21.55 -17.42
N ALA A 182 0.86 22.56 -18.27
CA ALA A 182 1.91 22.70 -19.29
C ALA A 182 3.33 22.83 -18.68
N ASP A 183 3.43 23.38 -17.47
CA ASP A 183 4.70 23.52 -16.73
C ASP A 183 5.15 22.23 -16.02
N GLY A 184 4.41 21.15 -16.17
CA GLY A 184 4.67 19.89 -15.46
C GLY A 184 4.47 19.99 -13.94
N GLY A 185 3.87 21.09 -13.49
CA GLY A 185 3.61 21.39 -12.09
C GLY A 185 2.56 20.48 -11.47
N SER A 186 2.29 20.77 -10.23
CA SER A 186 1.39 19.99 -9.40
C SER A 186 -0.01 20.58 -9.27
N THR A 187 -0.23 21.76 -9.81
CA THR A 187 -1.50 22.48 -9.81
C THR A 187 -1.98 22.73 -11.23
N GLY A 188 -3.29 22.89 -11.42
CA GLY A 188 -3.86 23.16 -12.74
C GLY A 188 -4.11 21.93 -13.61
N TRP A 189 -4.13 20.75 -13.02
CA TRP A 189 -4.60 19.54 -13.69
C TRP A 189 -6.06 19.69 -14.09
N LYS A 190 -6.39 19.24 -15.30
CA LYS A 190 -7.76 19.28 -15.83
C LYS A 190 -8.26 17.88 -16.09
N VAL A 191 -9.56 17.68 -15.91
CA VAL A 191 -10.23 16.47 -16.33
C VAL A 191 -10.99 16.76 -17.61
N VAL A 192 -10.78 15.91 -18.61
CA VAL A 192 -11.48 15.95 -19.88
C VAL A 192 -12.30 14.68 -20.06
N ARG A 193 -13.50 14.81 -20.65
CA ARG A 193 -14.43 13.68 -20.82
C ARG A 193 -14.52 13.23 -22.27
N ASP A 194 -13.96 13.99 -23.17
CA ASP A 194 -13.98 13.78 -24.61
C ASP A 194 -12.82 12.97 -25.18
N GLY A 195 -11.95 12.46 -24.29
CA GLY A 195 -10.76 11.71 -24.69
C GLY A 195 -9.65 12.57 -25.29
N SER A 196 -9.73 13.90 -25.15
CA SER A 196 -8.74 14.84 -25.72
C SER A 196 -7.42 14.89 -24.93
N GLY A 197 -7.29 14.12 -23.84
CA GLY A 197 -6.04 13.99 -23.11
C GLY A 197 -4.92 13.43 -24.00
N SER A 198 -3.76 14.08 -23.96
CA SER A 198 -2.61 13.70 -24.82
C SER A 198 -1.86 12.45 -24.33
N LYS A 199 -2.12 12.02 -23.10
CA LYS A 199 -1.41 10.93 -22.42
C LYS A 199 -2.37 10.01 -21.70
N SER A 200 -1.99 8.73 -21.62
CA SER A 200 -2.67 7.74 -20.78
C SER A 200 -2.34 8.00 -19.31
N LEU A 201 -3.20 8.72 -18.61
CA LEU A 201 -3.03 9.13 -17.22
C LEU A 201 -4.35 9.03 -16.46
N SER A 202 -4.26 8.50 -15.23
CA SER A 202 -5.31 8.62 -14.21
C SER A 202 -5.00 9.77 -13.26
N CYS A 203 -6.00 10.22 -12.51
CA CYS A 203 -5.82 11.25 -11.49
C CYS A 203 -6.90 11.15 -10.41
N GLY A 204 -6.51 11.52 -9.19
CA GLY A 204 -7.40 11.57 -8.04
C GLY A 204 -7.31 12.93 -7.34
N PHE A 205 -8.44 13.40 -6.83
CA PHE A 205 -8.58 14.70 -6.18
C PHE A 205 -9.38 14.57 -4.90
N PHE A 206 -9.06 15.38 -3.90
CA PHE A 206 -9.91 15.57 -2.74
C PHE A 206 -10.53 16.97 -2.72
N SER A 207 -11.64 17.10 -2.03
CA SER A 207 -12.27 18.38 -1.73
C SER A 207 -12.16 18.69 -0.24
N SER A 208 -12.02 19.96 0.07
CA SER A 208 -11.87 20.47 1.44
C SER A 208 -12.82 21.63 1.63
N SER A 209 -14.11 21.34 1.82
CA SER A 209 -15.14 22.37 2.06
C SER A 209 -15.12 22.90 3.49
N VAL A 210 -14.48 22.20 4.40
CA VAL A 210 -14.22 22.64 5.78
C VAL A 210 -12.71 22.78 5.91
N ALA A 211 -12.24 23.86 6.50
CA ALA A 211 -10.81 24.06 6.73
C ALA A 211 -10.17 22.81 7.32
N ASP A 212 -9.05 22.42 6.77
CA ASP A 212 -8.25 21.29 7.24
C ASP A 212 -8.88 19.89 7.16
N THR A 213 -10.03 19.73 6.48
CA THR A 213 -10.72 18.44 6.41
C THR A 213 -10.90 17.99 4.96
N VAL A 214 -10.51 16.75 4.66
CA VAL A 214 -10.83 16.08 3.40
C VAL A 214 -12.28 15.62 3.47
N THR A 215 -13.17 16.34 2.82
CA THR A 215 -14.62 16.10 2.95
C THR A 215 -15.20 15.19 1.91
N SER A 216 -14.62 15.16 0.71
CA SER A 216 -15.06 14.29 -0.40
C SER A 216 -13.91 14.14 -1.41
N GLY A 217 -14.10 13.32 -2.43
CA GLY A 217 -13.08 13.13 -3.47
C GLY A 217 -13.64 12.60 -4.77
N HIS A 218 -12.85 12.66 -5.82
CA HIS A 218 -13.14 12.00 -7.09
C HIS A 218 -11.85 11.47 -7.72
N ALA A 219 -11.95 10.38 -8.46
CA ALA A 219 -10.84 9.81 -9.19
C ALA A 219 -11.29 9.40 -10.59
N TYR A 220 -10.39 9.52 -11.54
CA TYR A 220 -10.63 9.14 -12.92
C TYR A 220 -9.53 8.18 -13.36
N ILE A 221 -9.94 6.99 -13.72
CA ILE A 221 -9.06 5.92 -14.20
C ILE A 221 -9.11 5.90 -15.73
N ASP A 222 -7.94 5.81 -16.33
CA ASP A 222 -7.83 5.72 -17.79
C ASP A 222 -8.25 4.33 -18.25
N ASP A 223 -9.16 4.26 -19.23
CA ASP A 223 -9.67 3.01 -19.74
C ASP A 223 -8.66 2.25 -20.63
N GLU A 224 -7.60 2.91 -21.11
CA GLU A 224 -6.48 2.24 -21.79
C GLU A 224 -5.71 1.25 -20.90
N PHE A 225 -5.93 1.30 -19.58
CA PHE A 225 -5.36 0.31 -18.66
C PHE A 225 -6.12 -1.01 -18.65
N PHE A 226 -7.19 -1.10 -19.45
CA PHE A 226 -8.03 -2.28 -19.60
C PHE A 226 -8.12 -2.70 -21.06
N THR A 227 -8.38 -3.98 -21.27
CA THR A 227 -8.82 -4.53 -22.54
C THR A 227 -10.31 -4.25 -22.75
N ALA A 228 -10.80 -4.44 -23.96
CA ALA A 228 -12.21 -4.19 -24.30
C ALA A 228 -13.22 -5.02 -23.47
N ASP A 229 -12.77 -6.13 -22.88
CA ASP A 229 -13.57 -6.99 -21.99
C ASP A 229 -13.38 -6.66 -20.49
N GLY A 230 -12.73 -5.55 -20.17
CA GLY A 230 -12.57 -5.06 -18.80
C GLY A 230 -11.49 -5.77 -17.99
N LYS A 231 -10.61 -6.54 -18.62
CA LYS A 231 -9.43 -7.12 -17.96
C LYS A 231 -8.25 -6.16 -17.99
N PRO A 232 -7.26 -6.32 -17.10
CA PRO A 232 -6.05 -5.53 -17.18
C PRO A 232 -5.39 -5.63 -18.56
N ALA A 233 -5.00 -4.50 -19.13
CA ALA A 233 -4.20 -4.50 -20.37
C ALA A 233 -2.89 -5.28 -20.15
N PRO A 234 -2.42 -6.07 -21.13
CA PRO A 234 -1.21 -6.89 -20.96
C PRO A 234 0.03 -6.12 -20.54
N SER A 235 0.15 -4.85 -20.94
CA SER A 235 1.24 -3.95 -20.56
C SER A 235 1.19 -3.51 -19.10
N MET A 236 0.04 -3.58 -18.45
CA MET A 236 -0.15 -3.12 -17.07
C MET A 236 -0.09 -4.27 -16.05
N GLY A 237 -0.83 -5.32 -16.30
CA GLY A 237 -0.96 -6.46 -15.41
C GLY A 237 -1.79 -6.17 -14.15
N GLU A 238 -2.32 -7.21 -13.56
CA GLU A 238 -3.24 -7.17 -12.41
C GLU A 238 -2.63 -6.47 -11.18
N THR A 239 -1.37 -6.77 -10.89
CA THR A 239 -0.65 -6.22 -9.73
C THR A 239 -0.47 -4.70 -9.84
N TYR A 240 -0.07 -4.24 -11.02
CA TYR A 240 0.08 -2.81 -11.27
C TYR A 240 -1.25 -2.09 -11.13
N LEU A 241 -2.30 -2.61 -11.77
CA LEU A 241 -3.63 -2.00 -11.77
C LEU A 241 -4.21 -1.88 -10.35
N ARG A 242 -4.04 -2.91 -9.52
CA ARG A 242 -4.42 -2.86 -8.10
C ARG A 242 -3.72 -1.72 -7.36
N ASN A 243 -2.41 -1.59 -7.52
CA ASN A 243 -1.64 -0.52 -6.89
C ASN A 243 -2.02 0.85 -7.45
N HIS A 244 -2.24 0.94 -8.75
CA HIS A 244 -2.60 2.17 -9.44
C HIS A 244 -3.95 2.72 -8.97
N ILE A 245 -4.99 1.89 -8.89
CA ILE A 245 -6.30 2.32 -8.37
C ILE A 245 -6.21 2.73 -6.90
N SER A 246 -5.41 2.03 -6.09
CA SER A 246 -5.17 2.45 -4.70
C SER A 246 -4.38 3.75 -4.61
N HIS A 247 -3.50 4.04 -5.57
CA HIS A 247 -2.79 5.32 -5.69
C HIS A 247 -3.79 6.46 -5.90
N GLU A 248 -4.67 6.35 -6.90
CA GLU A 248 -5.68 7.39 -7.17
C GLU A 248 -6.65 7.58 -5.99
N LEU A 249 -7.06 6.49 -5.34
CA LEU A 249 -7.86 6.59 -4.11
C LEU A 249 -7.07 7.19 -2.94
N GLY A 250 -5.77 7.00 -2.85
CA GLY A 250 -4.91 7.68 -1.88
C GLY A 250 -4.95 9.20 -2.02
N HIS A 251 -5.00 9.70 -3.26
CA HIS A 251 -5.20 11.11 -3.53
C HIS A 251 -6.55 11.61 -3.02
N THR A 252 -7.62 10.87 -3.25
CA THR A 252 -8.96 11.26 -2.73
C THR A 252 -9.02 11.29 -1.21
N MET A 253 -8.07 10.64 -0.52
CA MET A 253 -7.92 10.64 0.93
C MET A 253 -6.92 11.69 1.44
N GLY A 254 -6.47 12.62 0.60
CA GLY A 254 -5.61 13.72 1.00
C GLY A 254 -4.11 13.43 0.98
N LEU A 255 -3.67 12.29 0.47
CA LEU A 255 -2.25 12.04 0.23
C LEU A 255 -1.81 12.62 -1.13
N THR A 256 -0.56 13.03 -1.22
CA THR A 256 0.11 13.42 -2.47
C THR A 256 1.27 12.49 -2.78
N HIS A 257 1.91 12.68 -3.92
CA HIS A 257 3.03 11.84 -4.35
C HIS A 257 4.15 11.80 -3.30
N ALA A 258 4.60 10.59 -3.00
CA ALA A 258 5.67 10.32 -2.04
C ALA A 258 7.09 10.51 -2.61
N ASN A 259 7.21 10.94 -3.86
CA ASN A 259 8.50 11.19 -4.51
C ASN A 259 9.33 12.23 -3.72
N ARG A 260 10.60 11.97 -3.53
CA ARG A 260 11.53 12.87 -2.81
C ARG A 260 11.92 14.08 -3.63
N SER A 261 11.90 13.93 -4.94
CA SER A 261 12.17 14.98 -5.93
C SER A 261 11.13 14.92 -7.08
N ALA A 262 11.26 15.80 -8.06
CA ALA A 262 10.46 15.75 -9.29
C ALA A 262 10.76 14.51 -10.17
N THR A 263 11.83 13.78 -9.88
CA THR A 263 12.21 12.59 -10.65
C THR A 263 11.24 11.45 -10.38
N ARG A 264 10.70 10.88 -11.44
CA ARG A 264 9.83 9.69 -11.35
C ARG A 264 10.59 8.51 -10.74
N GLY A 265 9.95 7.85 -9.77
CA GLY A 265 10.56 6.71 -9.08
C GLY A 265 11.54 7.07 -7.96
N ASP A 266 11.84 8.35 -7.75
CA ASP A 266 12.68 8.77 -6.62
C ASP A 266 11.87 8.76 -5.32
N CYS A 267 11.65 7.57 -4.79
CA CYS A 267 10.93 7.34 -3.55
C CYS A 267 11.79 6.55 -2.55
N VAL A 268 11.37 6.60 -1.29
CA VAL A 268 11.94 5.73 -0.26
C VAL A 268 11.63 4.27 -0.60
N LYS A 269 12.62 3.40 -0.47
CA LYS A 269 12.50 1.97 -0.76
C LYS A 269 12.40 1.16 0.53
N GLY A 270 11.43 0.28 0.60
CA GLY A 270 11.26 -0.61 1.73
C GLY A 270 12.34 -1.68 1.80
N THR A 271 12.60 -2.16 3.01
CA THR A 271 13.70 -3.08 3.31
C THR A 271 13.34 -4.55 3.16
N ASP A 272 12.03 -4.91 3.12
CA ASP A 272 11.60 -6.30 3.06
C ASP A 272 11.70 -6.91 1.65
N SER A 273 11.09 -6.28 0.65
CA SER A 273 11.12 -6.73 -0.75
C SER A 273 11.42 -5.59 -1.72
N GLY A 274 11.91 -4.48 -1.19
CA GLY A 274 12.25 -3.32 -1.98
C GLY A 274 11.06 -2.56 -2.56
N GLN A 275 9.86 -2.74 -1.97
CA GLN A 275 8.66 -2.04 -2.37
C GLN A 275 8.77 -0.53 -2.14
N PHE A 276 8.10 0.23 -2.97
CA PHE A 276 7.92 1.66 -2.79
C PHE A 276 6.56 1.97 -2.10
N PRO A 277 6.33 3.21 -1.64
CA PRO A 277 4.98 3.67 -1.29
C PRO A 277 4.00 3.47 -2.46
N VAL A 278 2.73 3.23 -2.16
CA VAL A 278 1.66 3.25 -3.17
C VAL A 278 1.61 4.62 -3.84
N MET A 279 1.81 5.68 -3.06
CA MET A 279 1.83 7.07 -3.55
C MET A 279 3.12 7.48 -4.28
N CYS A 280 4.00 6.54 -4.62
CA CYS A 280 5.15 6.78 -5.49
C CYS A 280 4.72 6.82 -6.96
N THR A 281 5.26 7.75 -7.74
CA THR A 281 5.03 7.83 -9.19
C THR A 281 6.30 7.48 -9.96
N PRO A 282 6.30 6.42 -10.81
CA PRO A 282 5.23 5.45 -11.02
C PRO A 282 5.02 4.54 -9.81
N THR A 283 3.81 4.05 -9.63
CA THR A 283 3.53 3.17 -8.49
C THR A 283 4.22 1.82 -8.66
N ASN A 284 5.05 1.46 -7.69
CA ASN A 284 5.77 0.18 -7.63
C ASN A 284 5.77 -0.34 -6.19
N ALA A 285 4.55 -0.43 -5.62
CA ALA A 285 4.32 -0.87 -4.25
C ALA A 285 4.46 -2.41 -4.12
N TYR A 286 3.58 -3.06 -3.42
CA TYR A 286 3.62 -4.53 -3.29
C TYR A 286 3.43 -5.23 -4.65
N GLN A 287 4.32 -6.19 -4.95
CA GLN A 287 4.29 -6.97 -6.19
C GLN A 287 3.75 -8.40 -5.98
N ASP A 288 3.10 -8.64 -4.86
CA ASP A 288 2.50 -9.91 -4.47
C ASP A 288 1.00 -9.77 -4.18
N LYS A 289 0.40 -10.75 -3.49
CA LYS A 289 -1.01 -10.72 -3.10
C LYS A 289 -1.43 -9.49 -2.28
N ARG A 290 -0.49 -8.70 -1.75
CA ARG A 290 -0.75 -7.44 -1.05
C ARG A 290 -0.98 -6.27 -2.02
N ALA A 291 -0.74 -6.42 -3.32
CA ALA A 291 -0.97 -5.36 -4.29
C ALA A 291 -2.38 -4.77 -4.14
N GLY A 292 -2.48 -3.44 -4.18
CA GLY A 292 -3.71 -2.71 -3.92
C GLY A 292 -4.00 -2.47 -2.44
N THR A 293 -3.00 -2.63 -1.56
CA THR A 293 -3.05 -2.21 -0.16
C THR A 293 -1.93 -1.22 0.14
N TYR A 294 -2.18 -0.30 1.08
CA TYR A 294 -1.21 0.74 1.44
C TYR A 294 -0.03 0.16 2.22
N VAL A 295 1.17 0.64 1.91
CA VAL A 295 2.40 0.10 2.50
C VAL A 295 2.53 0.55 3.95
N GLN A 296 2.65 -0.41 4.87
CA GLN A 296 2.55 -0.18 6.31
C GLN A 296 3.54 0.88 6.82
N GLN A 297 4.76 0.87 6.34
CA GLN A 297 5.80 1.79 6.77
C GLN A 297 5.74 3.18 6.10
N PHE A 298 4.91 3.34 5.07
CA PHE A 298 4.80 4.54 4.24
C PHE A 298 3.38 5.11 4.24
N ASP A 299 2.62 4.89 3.17
CA ASP A 299 1.29 5.48 2.95
C ASP A 299 0.33 5.26 4.12
N MET A 300 0.39 4.08 4.74
CA MET A 300 -0.46 3.75 5.87
C MET A 300 -0.20 4.68 7.06
N GLN A 301 1.05 5.14 7.28
CA GLN A 301 1.36 6.11 8.32
C GLN A 301 0.70 7.46 8.03
N GLY A 302 0.72 7.89 6.78
CA GLY A 302 0.06 9.11 6.32
C GLY A 302 -1.45 9.05 6.53
N LEU A 303 -2.10 8.01 6.05
CA LEU A 303 -3.54 7.79 6.22
C LEU A 303 -3.94 7.76 7.70
N ARG A 304 -3.17 7.10 8.56
CA ARG A 304 -3.39 7.06 10.00
C ARG A 304 -3.19 8.43 10.66
N HIS A 305 -2.19 9.20 10.21
CA HIS A 305 -1.99 10.57 10.68
C HIS A 305 -3.23 11.42 10.39
N LEU A 306 -3.70 11.41 9.13
CA LEU A 306 -4.90 12.15 8.71
C LEU A 306 -6.16 11.70 9.45
N ALA A 307 -6.36 10.39 9.61
CA ALA A 307 -7.50 9.84 10.32
C ALA A 307 -7.49 10.22 11.81
N ARG A 308 -6.35 10.17 12.48
CA ARG A 308 -6.22 10.56 13.90
C ARG A 308 -6.51 12.05 14.07
N GLY A 309 -6.04 12.91 13.17
CA GLY A 309 -6.35 14.33 13.19
C GLY A 309 -7.84 14.62 13.06
N GLY A 310 -8.59 13.76 12.34
CA GLY A 310 -10.05 13.77 12.23
C GLY A 310 -10.78 13.09 13.41
N GLY A 311 -10.09 12.67 14.46
CA GLY A 311 -10.69 12.07 15.65
C GLY A 311 -10.89 10.56 15.58
N ALA A 312 -10.34 9.86 14.58
CA ALA A 312 -10.46 8.40 14.49
C ALA A 312 -9.72 7.70 15.65
N ALA A 313 -10.42 6.80 16.32
CA ALA A 313 -9.83 5.93 17.34
C ALA A 313 -9.00 4.83 16.66
N LEU A 314 -7.69 5.05 16.58
CA LEU A 314 -6.77 4.13 15.93
C LEU A 314 -6.12 3.19 16.93
N PRO A 315 -5.93 1.90 16.58
CA PRO A 315 -5.15 0.99 17.39
C PRO A 315 -3.76 1.55 17.68
N PRO A 316 -3.21 1.35 18.89
CA PRO A 316 -1.85 1.76 19.20
C PRO A 316 -0.82 1.18 18.22
N GLN A 317 0.13 1.99 17.81
CA GLN A 317 1.20 1.60 16.90
C GLN A 317 2.55 2.13 17.35
N GLY A 318 3.56 1.30 17.31
CA GLY A 318 4.93 1.70 17.63
C GLY A 318 5.83 0.51 17.93
N LYS A 319 6.96 0.82 18.56
CA LYS A 319 7.90 -0.20 19.03
C LYS A 319 7.35 -0.94 20.24
N VAL A 320 7.60 -2.24 20.30
CA VAL A 320 7.45 -3.06 21.49
C VAL A 320 8.84 -3.31 22.07
N THR A 321 9.11 -2.89 23.30
CA THR A 321 10.44 -3.01 23.89
C THR A 321 10.44 -4.00 25.04
N GLY A 322 11.48 -4.81 25.15
CA GLY A 322 11.66 -5.82 26.19
C GLY A 322 12.99 -5.69 26.91
N ILE A 323 13.48 -6.81 27.42
CA ILE A 323 14.74 -6.91 28.17
C ILE A 323 15.90 -6.20 27.43
N GLY A 324 16.76 -5.51 28.19
CA GLY A 324 17.90 -4.77 27.64
C GLY A 324 17.50 -3.61 26.71
N SER A 325 16.28 -3.09 26.85
CA SER A 325 15.73 -2.02 25.98
C SER A 325 15.76 -2.39 24.49
N LYS A 326 15.75 -3.70 24.16
CA LYS A 326 15.69 -4.20 22.80
C LYS A 326 14.27 -4.17 22.26
N CYS A 327 14.13 -3.97 20.97
CA CYS A 327 12.84 -4.00 20.27
C CYS A 327 12.46 -5.42 19.84
N LEU A 328 11.18 -5.77 19.96
CA LEU A 328 10.57 -6.92 19.27
C LEU A 328 10.70 -6.67 17.77
N ASP A 329 11.32 -7.60 17.06
CA ASP A 329 11.83 -7.37 15.72
C ASP A 329 11.52 -8.55 14.80
N VAL A 330 11.07 -8.23 13.59
CA VAL A 330 10.95 -9.21 12.50
C VAL A 330 12.31 -9.35 11.83
N LYS A 331 12.92 -10.50 11.92
CA LYS A 331 14.29 -10.77 11.43
C LYS A 331 14.51 -10.23 10.02
N GLY A 332 15.43 -9.26 9.89
CA GLY A 332 15.79 -8.64 8.62
C GLY A 332 14.68 -7.79 7.99
N GLY A 333 13.60 -7.47 8.72
CA GLY A 333 12.45 -6.74 8.19
C GLY A 333 11.70 -7.50 7.08
N LYS A 334 11.81 -8.83 7.02
CA LYS A 334 11.25 -9.65 5.93
C LYS A 334 9.79 -10.00 6.19
N ALA A 335 8.89 -9.60 5.29
CA ALA A 335 7.47 -9.91 5.35
C ALA A 335 7.10 -11.33 4.83
N ALA A 336 8.05 -12.26 4.79
CA ALA A 336 7.79 -13.65 4.39
C ALA A 336 7.13 -14.45 5.52
N ASN A 337 6.22 -15.37 5.17
CA ASN A 337 5.65 -16.31 6.14
C ASN A 337 6.74 -17.17 6.78
N GLY A 338 6.64 -17.38 8.08
CA GLY A 338 7.63 -18.12 8.85
C GLY A 338 8.87 -17.32 9.24
N THR A 339 8.91 -16.00 8.94
CA THR A 339 10.02 -15.15 9.39
C THR A 339 10.09 -15.14 10.91
N GLN A 340 11.28 -15.45 11.45
CA GLN A 340 11.54 -15.51 12.88
C GLN A 340 11.34 -14.16 13.55
N ILE A 341 10.67 -14.18 14.70
CA ILE A 341 10.62 -13.04 15.62
C ILE A 341 11.80 -13.13 16.60
N GLN A 342 12.44 -12.00 16.82
CA GLN A 342 13.64 -11.87 17.62
C GLN A 342 13.61 -10.57 18.43
N ILE A 343 14.61 -10.33 19.27
CA ILE A 343 14.92 -9.00 19.77
C ILE A 343 16.12 -8.43 19.00
N TYR A 344 16.11 -7.13 18.81
CA TYR A 344 17.19 -6.42 18.13
C TYR A 344 17.32 -4.99 18.68
N THR A 345 18.49 -4.35 18.51
CA THR A 345 18.64 -2.93 18.81
C THR A 345 17.56 -2.13 18.10
N CYS A 346 16.89 -1.23 18.82
CA CYS A 346 15.84 -0.39 18.23
C CYS A 346 16.45 0.54 17.16
N ASN A 347 16.05 0.35 15.92
CA ASN A 347 16.60 1.04 14.75
C ASN A 347 15.53 1.76 13.91
N LYS A 348 14.29 1.85 14.43
CA LYS A 348 13.12 2.41 13.73
C LYS A 348 12.75 1.70 12.42
N GLY A 349 13.34 0.55 12.14
CA GLY A 349 13.02 -0.27 10.97
C GLY A 349 11.56 -0.74 10.97
N PRO A 350 10.98 -1.02 9.79
CA PRO A 350 9.57 -1.38 9.66
C PRO A 350 9.21 -2.68 10.39
N GLY A 351 10.15 -3.61 10.54
CA GLY A 351 9.98 -4.85 11.31
C GLY A 351 9.85 -4.65 12.82
N GLN A 352 10.09 -3.43 13.32
CA GLN A 352 9.94 -3.06 14.73
C GLN A 352 8.70 -2.21 15.00
N SER A 353 7.91 -1.91 13.96
CA SER A 353 6.65 -1.18 14.08
C SER A 353 5.49 -2.16 14.21
N TRP A 354 4.91 -2.24 15.39
CA TRP A 354 3.81 -3.13 15.73
C TRP A 354 2.51 -2.35 15.91
N ILE A 355 1.42 -2.90 15.38
CA ILE A 355 0.05 -2.40 15.58
C ILE A 355 -0.68 -3.42 16.45
N LEU A 356 -1.21 -2.95 17.56
CA LEU A 356 -2.00 -3.76 18.48
C LEU A 356 -3.48 -3.60 18.11
N GLN A 357 -4.05 -4.61 17.48
CA GLN A 357 -5.44 -4.59 17.04
C GLN A 357 -6.39 -4.95 18.18
N GLN A 358 -7.61 -4.44 18.13
CA GLN A 358 -8.66 -4.76 19.12
C GLN A 358 -9.07 -6.24 19.09
N ASP A 359 -8.88 -6.93 17.95
CA ASP A 359 -9.09 -8.37 17.81
C ASP A 359 -8.01 -9.23 18.46
N GLY A 360 -7.02 -8.61 19.10
CA GLY A 360 -5.89 -9.26 19.74
C GLY A 360 -4.74 -9.60 18.80
N ALA A 361 -4.79 -9.22 17.52
CA ALA A 361 -3.68 -9.44 16.61
C ALA A 361 -2.59 -8.38 16.80
N PHE A 362 -1.33 -8.83 16.94
CA PHE A 362 -0.15 -7.97 16.81
C PHE A 362 0.34 -8.03 15.37
N ARG A 363 0.33 -6.89 14.68
CA ARG A 363 0.66 -6.82 13.25
C ARG A 363 1.93 -6.01 13.00
N SER A 364 2.78 -6.55 12.12
CA SER A 364 3.93 -5.86 11.56
C SER A 364 4.09 -6.24 10.09
N LEU A 365 4.53 -5.31 9.23
CA LEU A 365 4.75 -5.56 7.79
C LEU A 365 3.52 -6.13 7.06
N GLY A 366 2.31 -5.78 7.51
CA GLY A 366 1.06 -6.30 6.93
C GLY A 366 0.72 -7.75 7.30
N LYS A 367 1.47 -8.37 8.23
CA LYS A 367 1.31 -9.75 8.71
C LYS A 367 1.11 -9.80 10.22
N CYS A 368 0.84 -10.97 10.75
CA CYS A 368 0.51 -11.20 12.15
C CYS A 368 1.61 -11.97 12.89
N LEU A 369 1.80 -11.60 14.16
CA LEU A 369 2.56 -12.40 15.12
C LEU A 369 1.85 -13.73 15.33
N ASP A 370 2.54 -14.84 15.16
CA ASP A 370 1.96 -16.17 15.12
C ASP A 370 2.73 -17.17 16.00
N ASN A 371 2.00 -17.90 16.80
CA ASN A 371 2.50 -19.05 17.53
C ASN A 371 2.49 -20.27 16.60
N THR A 372 3.59 -20.49 15.90
CA THR A 372 3.73 -21.48 14.84
C THR A 372 3.18 -22.84 15.22
N GLY A 373 2.24 -23.36 14.42
CA GLY A 373 1.61 -24.66 14.65
C GLY A 373 0.64 -24.69 15.82
N SER A 374 0.30 -23.54 16.42
CA SER A 374 -0.64 -23.40 17.55
C SER A 374 -0.32 -24.25 18.80
N ALA A 375 0.87 -24.88 18.84
CA ALA A 375 1.29 -25.67 19.97
C ALA A 375 1.45 -24.83 21.23
N GLY A 376 0.89 -25.27 22.34
CA GLY A 376 1.01 -24.64 23.66
C GLY A 376 2.25 -25.09 24.43
N THR A 377 3.33 -25.52 23.77
CA THR A 377 4.55 -26.02 24.43
C THR A 377 5.57 -24.92 24.69
N ASN A 378 6.35 -25.06 25.77
CA ASN A 378 7.47 -24.19 26.04
C ASN A 378 8.54 -24.32 24.94
N GLY A 379 9.12 -23.18 24.53
CA GLY A 379 10.09 -23.15 23.46
C GLY A 379 9.48 -23.08 22.05
N ASN A 380 8.14 -23.07 21.93
CA ASN A 380 7.52 -22.99 20.62
C ASN A 380 7.93 -21.72 19.88
N LYS A 381 8.13 -21.87 18.58
CA LYS A 381 8.63 -20.82 17.71
C LYS A 381 7.57 -19.74 17.46
N ILE A 382 7.97 -18.48 17.57
CA ILE A 382 7.15 -17.34 17.18
C ILE A 382 7.63 -16.81 15.85
N THR A 383 6.70 -16.62 14.93
CA THR A 383 7.00 -16.16 13.56
C THR A 383 6.02 -15.07 13.12
N LEU A 384 6.36 -14.46 12.00
CA LEU A 384 5.45 -13.60 11.24
C LEU A 384 4.78 -14.44 10.15
N THR A 385 3.44 -14.40 10.06
CA THR A 385 2.68 -15.11 9.02
C THR A 385 1.53 -14.26 8.48
N ASP A 386 0.89 -14.72 7.41
CA ASP A 386 -0.35 -14.10 6.95
C ASP A 386 -1.40 -14.09 8.07
N CYS A 387 -2.13 -12.98 8.18
CA CYS A 387 -3.19 -12.88 9.16
C CYS A 387 -4.37 -13.78 8.76
N THR A 388 -4.64 -14.79 9.58
CA THR A 388 -5.75 -15.71 9.39
C THR A 388 -6.93 -15.43 10.33
N GLY A 389 -6.69 -14.64 11.42
CA GLY A 389 -7.63 -14.46 12.51
C GLY A 389 -7.78 -15.68 13.43
N GLY A 390 -6.95 -16.71 13.22
CA GLY A 390 -6.94 -17.95 14.00
C GLY A 390 -6.42 -17.76 15.43
N ALA A 391 -6.63 -18.78 16.27
CA ALA A 391 -6.26 -18.78 17.69
C ALA A 391 -4.75 -18.61 17.92
N SER A 392 -3.90 -19.06 16.99
CA SER A 392 -2.43 -18.91 17.04
C SER A 392 -1.96 -17.46 16.95
N GLN A 393 -2.84 -16.54 16.50
CA GLN A 393 -2.53 -15.12 16.26
C GLN A 393 -3.23 -14.19 17.24
N ARG A 394 -3.87 -14.71 18.28
CA ARG A 394 -4.58 -13.92 19.29
C ARG A 394 -3.75 -13.75 20.55
N TRP A 395 -3.50 -12.52 20.89
CA TRP A 395 -2.65 -12.09 21.99
C TRP A 395 -3.35 -11.04 22.84
N SER A 396 -2.99 -10.99 24.11
CA SER A 396 -3.39 -9.92 25.02
C SER A 396 -2.19 -9.41 25.79
N VAL A 397 -2.28 -8.23 26.37
CA VAL A 397 -1.24 -7.68 27.26
C VAL A 397 -1.83 -7.63 28.67
N ASN A 398 -1.21 -8.33 29.61
CA ASN A 398 -1.66 -8.34 30.99
C ASN A 398 -1.07 -7.15 31.80
N ALA A 399 -1.55 -6.96 33.04
CA ALA A 399 -1.11 -5.88 33.90
C ALA A 399 0.40 -5.93 34.27
N LYS A 400 1.05 -7.09 34.12
CA LYS A 400 2.49 -7.27 34.33
C LYS A 400 3.33 -6.90 33.08
N GLY A 401 2.69 -6.46 32.00
CA GLY A 401 3.35 -6.18 30.73
C GLY A 401 3.74 -7.42 29.94
N GLN A 402 3.16 -8.58 30.23
CA GLN A 402 3.42 -9.80 29.46
C GLN A 402 2.47 -9.88 28.28
N ILE A 403 3.01 -10.22 27.09
CA ILE A 403 2.20 -10.49 25.90
C ILE A 403 1.80 -11.96 25.94
N VAL A 404 0.52 -12.21 26.20
CA VAL A 404 -0.06 -13.53 26.48
C VAL A 404 -0.70 -14.08 25.22
N HIS A 405 -0.35 -15.29 24.82
CA HIS A 405 -1.06 -16.05 23.80
C HIS A 405 -2.36 -16.58 24.38
N VAL A 406 -3.49 -16.05 23.90
CA VAL A 406 -4.81 -16.25 24.50
C VAL A 406 -5.19 -17.74 24.59
N ALA A 407 -4.93 -18.51 23.53
CA ALA A 407 -5.33 -19.92 23.47
C ALA A 407 -4.54 -20.84 24.43
N SER A 408 -3.29 -20.52 24.77
CA SER A 408 -2.44 -21.36 25.62
C SER A 408 -2.17 -20.80 27.01
N GLY A 409 -2.50 -19.52 27.26
CA GLY A 409 -2.16 -18.83 28.49
C GLY A 409 -0.66 -18.57 28.68
N LYS A 410 0.18 -18.99 27.76
CA LYS A 410 1.64 -18.77 27.79
C LYS A 410 2.00 -17.41 27.23
N VAL A 411 3.24 -16.96 27.44
CA VAL A 411 3.68 -15.61 27.12
C VAL A 411 4.87 -15.58 26.17
N LEU A 412 5.07 -14.43 25.52
CA LEU A 412 6.28 -14.16 24.75
C LEU A 412 7.48 -14.09 25.70
N ASP A 413 8.52 -14.83 25.40
CA ASP A 413 9.72 -15.00 26.21
C ASP A 413 10.97 -14.85 25.34
N VAL A 414 11.95 -14.09 25.80
CA VAL A 414 13.25 -14.01 25.14
C VAL A 414 14.08 -15.22 25.55
N THR A 415 14.44 -16.07 24.60
CA THR A 415 15.15 -17.33 24.82
C THR A 415 16.40 -17.11 25.67
N GLY A 416 16.48 -17.84 26.79
CA GLY A 416 17.61 -17.75 27.73
C GLY A 416 17.76 -16.41 28.46
N GLY A 417 16.89 -15.41 28.21
CA GLY A 417 17.01 -14.08 28.78
C GLY A 417 18.21 -13.25 28.25
N SER A 418 18.79 -13.67 27.13
CA SER A 418 19.88 -12.97 26.48
C SER A 418 19.44 -11.62 25.91
N THR A 419 20.28 -10.59 26.06
CA THR A 419 20.06 -9.26 25.48
C THR A 419 20.81 -9.06 24.16
N ALA A 420 21.46 -10.09 23.64
CA ALA A 420 22.15 -10.05 22.35
C ALA A 420 21.17 -9.84 21.18
N ASN A 421 21.60 -9.08 20.18
CA ASN A 421 20.84 -8.94 18.94
C ASN A 421 20.59 -10.31 18.29
N SER A 422 19.47 -10.45 17.65
CA SER A 422 19.00 -11.68 16.99
C SER A 422 18.63 -12.83 17.94
N THR A 423 18.57 -12.58 19.27
CA THR A 423 18.03 -13.55 20.21
C THR A 423 16.57 -13.83 19.88
N LYS A 424 16.23 -15.10 19.70
CA LYS A 424 14.89 -15.56 19.33
C LYS A 424 13.87 -15.28 20.43
N VAL A 425 12.66 -15.00 20.02
CA VAL A 425 11.48 -14.98 20.89
C VAL A 425 10.74 -16.29 20.75
N GLN A 426 10.26 -16.82 21.85
CA GLN A 426 9.57 -18.10 21.97
C GLN A 426 8.30 -17.97 22.81
N LEU A 427 7.44 -18.97 22.76
CA LEU A 427 6.35 -19.14 23.72
C LEU A 427 6.88 -19.86 24.96
N TYR A 428 6.50 -19.38 26.16
CA TYR A 428 6.94 -20.01 27.40
C TYR A 428 5.92 -19.82 28.53
N SER A 429 5.95 -20.72 29.54
CA SER A 429 5.14 -20.56 30.76
C SER A 429 5.42 -19.23 31.43
N ALA A 430 4.37 -18.53 31.84
CA ALA A 430 4.49 -17.24 32.50
C ALA A 430 5.26 -17.37 33.82
N ASN A 431 6.18 -16.43 34.06
CA ASN A 431 6.93 -16.29 35.30
C ASN A 431 7.23 -14.82 35.57
N THR A 432 8.05 -14.50 36.56
CA THR A 432 8.38 -13.12 36.95
C THR A 432 9.65 -12.57 36.30
N ASN A 433 10.27 -13.30 35.39
CA ASN A 433 11.51 -12.89 34.76
C ASN A 433 11.31 -11.70 33.82
N LYS A 434 12.23 -10.74 33.85
CA LYS A 434 12.23 -9.54 32.97
C LYS A 434 12.22 -9.91 31.48
N ARG A 435 12.66 -11.11 31.07
CA ARG A 435 12.65 -11.60 29.70
C ARG A 435 11.26 -11.80 29.10
N GLN A 436 10.21 -11.74 29.94
CA GLN A 436 8.81 -11.86 29.55
C GLN A 436 8.04 -10.55 29.67
N VAL A 437 8.70 -9.45 30.06
CA VAL A 437 8.06 -8.15 30.28
C VAL A 437 8.34 -7.26 29.06
N TRP A 438 7.28 -6.72 28.52
CA TRP A 438 7.29 -5.88 27.33
C TRP A 438 6.58 -4.55 27.59
N VAL A 439 7.12 -3.48 27.05
CA VAL A 439 6.45 -2.19 26.97
C VAL A 439 5.85 -2.07 25.57
N THR A 440 4.55 -2.02 25.50
CA THR A 440 3.79 -1.92 24.24
C THR A 440 3.40 -0.47 23.95
N PRO A 441 3.13 -0.10 22.67
CA PRO A 441 2.57 1.21 22.31
C PRO A 441 1.22 1.43 23.03
N LYS A 442 0.94 2.70 23.34
CA LYS A 442 -0.31 3.16 23.96
C LYS A 442 -1.12 3.98 22.96
#